data_9e7fdd6405674fff23c8189376e13d2e
#
_entry.id   9e7fdd6405674fff23c8189376e13d2e
#
_cell.length_a   1.000
_cell.length_b   1.000
_cell.length_c   1.000
_cell.angle_alpha   90.00
_cell.angle_beta   90.00
_cell.angle_gamma   90.00
#
_symmetry.space_group_name_H-M   'P 1'
#
loop_
_entity.id
_entity.type
_entity.pdbx_description
1 polymer ?
#
loop_
_entity_poly.entity_id
_entity_poly.type
_entity_poly.pdbx_seq_one_letter_code
_entity_poly.pdbx_strand_id
1 'polypeptide(L)'
;MKKIILLLLLIACISCQKKEIVDILVVNANVYTVNDTFENAEAFAVKDGKFVEIGNSNNLKLKFKADTIINAQGKTIVPGFIDAHCHFLGLGLNQLNVDLTGTTSFDEVVNRVTDFQNKRQQAFIYGRGWDQNDWDIKEFPNNALLNSLFPNTPVVLERVDGHAILANQAALDLGNVTANSKIDGGEVVLKSGKPTGVLIDKAESLVMQHWPKPTKKELVAALLEAQNICLNYGLTTVDDAGLNQNEIEIIDSLQQAGILNIRVYAMVSATKQNLDYYLNKGIIKTNNLNVRSFKFYADGALGSRGAMLRKPYTDKPGHLGLLVNSIDNLKETAKRIANSAYQMNTHAIGDSANHAVLNTYKKVLQGKPNRRWRVEHAQIVSPEDFKLFQDIVPSIQPTHATSDMYWAEDRVGPKRIKGGYAYKDLLNAYGKVALGTDFPVEEVSPFYTFYAAVARQDLKGYPEKGFQTENALSRKETLKGMTIWAAYSNFEEDEKGSIETGKFADFIILDKDIMTVDVSEIPNIKVVQTFIGGISY
;
A
#
# COMPACT_ATOMS: atom_id res chain seq x y z
N MET A 1 -40.44 -48.90 -42.19
CA MET A 1 -40.18 -47.55 -42.71
C MET A 1 -40.66 -46.44 -41.76
N LYS A 2 -41.89 -46.42 -41.25
CA LYS A 2 -42.35 -45.36 -40.30
C LYS A 2 -41.61 -45.24 -38.98
N LYS A 3 -41.04 -46.32 -38.39
CA LYS A 3 -40.27 -46.29 -37.18
C LYS A 3 -38.83 -45.76 -37.36
N ILE A 4 -38.26 -45.88 -38.56
CA ILE A 4 -36.91 -45.35 -38.89
C ILE A 4 -36.97 -43.84 -39.12
N ILE A 5 -38.08 -43.34 -39.70
CA ILE A 5 -38.29 -41.88 -39.89
C ILE A 5 -38.51 -41.17 -38.57
N LEU A 6 -39.14 -41.82 -37.58
CA LEU A 6 -39.31 -41.25 -36.24
C LEU A 6 -37.97 -41.18 -35.45
N LEU A 7 -37.06 -42.13 -35.67
CA LEU A 7 -35.74 -42.15 -35.04
C LEU A 7 -34.80 -41.09 -35.66
N LEU A 8 -34.91 -40.81 -36.94
CA LEU A 8 -34.17 -39.75 -37.64
C LEU A 8 -34.68 -38.34 -37.30
N LEU A 9 -35.95 -38.18 -36.96
CA LEU A 9 -36.50 -36.91 -36.45
C LEU A 9 -36.11 -36.61 -34.99
N LEU A 10 -35.84 -37.64 -34.17
CA LEU A 10 -35.30 -37.44 -32.81
C LEU A 10 -33.82 -37.06 -32.77
N ILE A 11 -33.05 -37.37 -33.82
CA ILE A 11 -31.62 -36.99 -33.92
C ILE A 11 -31.47 -35.56 -34.48
N ALA A 12 -32.49 -35.03 -35.17
CA ALA A 12 -32.47 -33.64 -35.69
C ALA A 12 -32.80 -32.55 -34.66
N CYS A 13 -33.14 -32.93 -33.42
CA CYS A 13 -33.28 -32.01 -32.29
C CYS A 13 -31.98 -31.84 -31.50
N ILE A 14 -30.79 -31.95 -32.13
CA ILE A 14 -29.58 -31.31 -31.59
C ILE A 14 -29.83 -29.81 -31.79
N SER A 15 -30.50 -29.24 -30.82
CA SER A 15 -30.74 -27.81 -30.69
C SER A 15 -29.42 -27.11 -30.95
N CYS A 16 -29.33 -26.36 -32.02
CA CYS A 16 -28.30 -25.36 -32.21
C CYS A 16 -28.54 -24.31 -31.12
N GLN A 17 -28.02 -24.60 -29.92
CA GLN A 17 -28.18 -23.70 -28.79
C GLN A 17 -27.51 -22.38 -29.19
N LYS A 18 -28.32 -21.33 -29.36
CA LYS A 18 -27.83 -20.01 -29.74
C LYS A 18 -26.82 -19.60 -28.69
N LYS A 19 -25.57 -19.38 -29.12
CA LYS A 19 -24.51 -18.95 -28.19
C LYS A 19 -24.87 -17.62 -27.53
N GLU A 20 -24.59 -17.52 -26.25
CA GLU A 20 -24.73 -16.27 -25.52
C GLU A 20 -23.63 -15.31 -25.95
N ILE A 21 -23.96 -14.02 -26.10
CA ILE A 21 -22.98 -12.99 -26.50
C ILE A 21 -22.34 -12.42 -25.25
N VAL A 22 -20.99 -12.36 -25.26
CA VAL A 22 -20.16 -11.78 -24.22
C VAL A 22 -19.12 -10.87 -24.86
N ASP A 23 -18.55 -9.95 -24.07
CA ASP A 23 -17.57 -8.98 -24.56
C ASP A 23 -16.22 -9.66 -24.78
N ILE A 24 -15.78 -10.45 -23.81
CA ILE A 24 -14.48 -11.13 -23.83
C ILE A 24 -14.67 -12.61 -23.45
N LEU A 25 -13.93 -13.47 -24.15
CA LEU A 25 -13.75 -14.87 -23.81
C LEU A 25 -12.26 -15.16 -23.70
N VAL A 26 -11.76 -15.40 -22.50
CA VAL A 26 -10.38 -15.85 -22.24
C VAL A 26 -10.37 -17.37 -22.27
N VAL A 27 -9.38 -17.95 -22.97
CA VAL A 27 -9.25 -19.39 -23.18
C VAL A 27 -7.79 -19.84 -23.12
N ASN A 28 -7.60 -21.14 -22.86
CA ASN A 28 -6.26 -21.77 -22.80
C ASN A 28 -5.34 -21.04 -21.82
N ALA A 29 -5.84 -20.70 -20.64
CA ALA A 29 -5.10 -20.04 -19.56
C ALA A 29 -4.82 -21.01 -18.41
N ASN A 30 -3.88 -20.66 -17.56
CA ASN A 30 -3.74 -21.22 -16.22
C ASN A 30 -4.30 -20.17 -15.22
N VAL A 31 -5.57 -20.32 -14.86
CA VAL A 31 -6.30 -19.34 -14.05
C VAL A 31 -6.30 -19.76 -12.59
N TYR A 32 -5.70 -18.97 -11.71
CA TYR A 32 -5.90 -19.08 -10.26
C TYR A 32 -7.08 -18.19 -9.86
N THR A 33 -8.20 -18.82 -9.50
CA THR A 33 -9.43 -18.06 -9.20
C THR A 33 -9.37 -17.28 -7.90
N VAL A 34 -8.57 -17.74 -6.96
CA VAL A 34 -8.45 -17.20 -5.59
C VAL A 34 -9.78 -17.14 -4.84
N ASN A 35 -10.74 -17.99 -5.24
CA ASN A 35 -11.97 -18.22 -4.50
C ASN A 35 -11.68 -18.98 -3.18
N ASP A 36 -12.69 -19.28 -2.38
CA ASP A 36 -12.53 -19.93 -1.07
C ASP A 36 -11.79 -21.27 -1.18
N THR A 37 -12.08 -22.06 -2.20
CA THR A 37 -11.46 -23.38 -2.47
C THR A 37 -10.11 -23.25 -3.17
N PHE A 38 -9.80 -22.08 -3.72
CA PHE A 38 -8.58 -21.81 -4.49
C PHE A 38 -8.45 -22.71 -5.73
N GLU A 39 -9.54 -22.79 -6.50
CA GLU A 39 -9.62 -23.61 -7.70
C GLU A 39 -8.84 -23.01 -8.87
N ASN A 40 -8.39 -23.90 -9.76
CA ASN A 40 -7.84 -23.51 -11.05
C ASN A 40 -8.91 -23.66 -12.13
N ALA A 41 -8.85 -22.80 -13.15
CA ALA A 41 -9.66 -22.88 -14.34
C ALA A 41 -8.80 -22.68 -15.60
N GLU A 42 -9.38 -22.92 -16.78
CA GLU A 42 -8.71 -22.73 -18.08
C GLU A 42 -9.24 -21.54 -18.87
N ALA A 43 -10.41 -21.05 -18.48
CA ALA A 43 -11.14 -20.05 -19.25
C ALA A 43 -12.15 -19.31 -18.39
N PHE A 44 -12.54 -18.12 -18.84
CA PHE A 44 -13.68 -17.38 -18.32
C PHE A 44 -14.27 -16.46 -19.39
N ALA A 45 -15.54 -16.10 -19.20
CA ALA A 45 -16.26 -15.15 -20.03
C ALA A 45 -16.54 -13.86 -19.24
N VAL A 46 -16.44 -12.71 -19.91
CA VAL A 46 -16.71 -11.37 -19.35
C VAL A 46 -17.80 -10.70 -20.14
N LYS A 47 -18.77 -10.10 -19.43
CA LYS A 47 -19.81 -9.27 -19.98
C LYS A 47 -20.10 -8.08 -19.07
N ASP A 48 -20.27 -6.92 -19.65
CA ASP A 48 -20.58 -5.67 -18.93
C ASP A 48 -19.59 -5.42 -17.76
N GLY A 49 -18.30 -5.72 -18.01
CA GLY A 49 -17.21 -5.52 -17.03
C GLY A 49 -17.16 -6.53 -15.89
N LYS A 50 -17.93 -7.64 -15.95
CA LYS A 50 -17.99 -8.66 -14.90
C LYS A 50 -17.74 -10.06 -15.44
N PHE A 51 -17.19 -10.93 -14.59
CA PHE A 51 -17.13 -12.35 -14.88
C PHE A 51 -18.55 -12.94 -14.92
N VAL A 52 -18.90 -13.67 -15.98
CA VAL A 52 -20.21 -14.32 -16.12
C VAL A 52 -20.13 -15.83 -15.98
N GLU A 53 -19.01 -16.43 -16.36
CA GLU A 53 -18.78 -17.87 -16.18
C GLU A 53 -17.27 -18.17 -16.17
N ILE A 54 -16.87 -19.09 -15.32
CA ILE A 54 -15.49 -19.59 -15.19
C ILE A 54 -15.51 -21.09 -15.42
N GLY A 55 -14.52 -21.64 -16.14
CA GLY A 55 -14.48 -23.07 -16.36
C GLY A 55 -13.45 -23.54 -17.37
N ASN A 56 -13.87 -24.50 -18.20
CA ASN A 56 -13.04 -25.15 -19.20
C ASN A 56 -13.15 -24.47 -20.56
N SER A 57 -12.05 -24.33 -21.28
CA SER A 57 -11.95 -23.63 -22.56
C SER A 57 -12.93 -24.19 -23.63
N ASN A 58 -13.07 -25.51 -23.71
CA ASN A 58 -13.94 -26.11 -24.71
C ASN A 58 -15.41 -25.85 -24.43
N ASN A 59 -15.82 -25.97 -23.17
CA ASN A 59 -17.21 -25.75 -22.75
C ASN A 59 -17.62 -24.29 -22.98
N LEU A 60 -16.76 -23.32 -22.62
CA LEU A 60 -17.07 -21.92 -22.79
C LEU A 60 -17.12 -21.52 -24.28
N LYS A 61 -16.23 -22.07 -25.12
CA LYS A 61 -16.27 -21.86 -26.58
C LYS A 61 -17.56 -22.40 -27.21
N LEU A 62 -18.16 -23.45 -26.67
CA LEU A 62 -19.44 -23.97 -27.16
C LEU A 62 -20.61 -23.09 -26.74
N LYS A 63 -20.57 -22.56 -25.51
CA LYS A 63 -21.65 -21.77 -24.90
C LYS A 63 -21.66 -20.32 -25.38
N PHE A 64 -20.48 -19.67 -25.49
CA PHE A 64 -20.37 -18.24 -25.76
C PHE A 64 -19.87 -17.91 -27.16
N LYS A 65 -20.36 -16.77 -27.68
CA LYS A 65 -19.77 -16.02 -28.77
C LYS A 65 -19.26 -14.69 -28.21
N ALA A 66 -17.98 -14.41 -28.34
CA ALA A 66 -17.37 -13.20 -27.82
C ALA A 66 -17.03 -12.22 -28.96
N ASP A 67 -17.08 -10.92 -28.64
CA ASP A 67 -16.55 -9.87 -29.51
C ASP A 67 -15.01 -9.94 -29.56
N THR A 68 -14.38 -10.23 -28.42
CA THR A 68 -12.93 -10.45 -28.31
C THR A 68 -12.63 -11.82 -27.71
N ILE A 69 -11.74 -12.59 -28.36
CA ILE A 69 -11.23 -13.85 -27.83
C ILE A 69 -9.75 -13.69 -27.50
N ILE A 70 -9.39 -13.86 -26.22
CA ILE A 70 -8.03 -13.83 -25.75
C ILE A 70 -7.56 -15.29 -25.57
N ASN A 71 -6.65 -15.74 -26.41
CA ASN A 71 -5.96 -17.01 -26.23
C ASN A 71 -4.71 -16.79 -25.37
N ALA A 72 -4.77 -17.19 -24.12
CA ALA A 72 -3.69 -16.98 -23.15
C ALA A 72 -2.47 -17.88 -23.40
N GLN A 73 -2.56 -18.90 -24.26
CA GLN A 73 -1.44 -19.80 -24.61
C GLN A 73 -0.74 -20.43 -23.39
N GLY A 74 -1.51 -20.82 -22.38
CA GLY A 74 -1.01 -21.39 -21.13
C GLY A 74 -0.46 -20.37 -20.13
N LYS A 75 -0.51 -19.07 -20.42
CA LYS A 75 -0.07 -18.04 -19.47
C LYS A 75 -0.92 -18.06 -18.20
N THR A 76 -0.28 -17.65 -17.12
CA THR A 76 -0.93 -17.54 -15.82
C THR A 76 -1.78 -16.28 -15.75
N ILE A 77 -3.01 -16.47 -15.25
CA ILE A 77 -3.94 -15.38 -14.94
C ILE A 77 -4.30 -15.44 -13.46
N VAL A 78 -4.21 -14.29 -12.81
CA VAL A 78 -4.63 -14.10 -11.42
C VAL A 78 -5.58 -12.90 -11.33
N PRO A 79 -6.37 -12.75 -10.24
CA PRO A 79 -7.11 -11.51 -10.01
C PRO A 79 -6.17 -10.31 -10.03
N GLY A 80 -6.65 -9.16 -10.47
CA GLY A 80 -5.90 -7.92 -10.39
C GLY A 80 -5.41 -7.68 -8.96
N PHE A 81 -4.15 -7.27 -8.83
CA PHE A 81 -3.58 -7.01 -7.51
C PHE A 81 -4.23 -5.81 -6.84
N ILE A 82 -4.35 -5.89 -5.54
CA ILE A 82 -4.81 -4.84 -4.63
C ILE A 82 -3.65 -4.49 -3.70
N ASP A 83 -3.18 -3.27 -3.76
CA ASP A 83 -2.25 -2.76 -2.76
C ASP A 83 -3.04 -2.23 -1.56
N ALA A 84 -2.99 -2.95 -0.44
CA ALA A 84 -3.83 -2.65 0.72
C ALA A 84 -3.33 -1.45 1.56
N HIS A 85 -2.16 -0.91 1.26
CA HIS A 85 -1.59 0.28 1.91
C HIS A 85 -0.53 0.91 1.03
N CYS A 86 -0.82 2.08 0.50
CA CYS A 86 0.12 2.85 -0.28
C CYS A 86 -0.19 4.36 -0.18
N HIS A 87 0.64 5.16 -0.83
CA HIS A 87 0.43 6.60 -1.01
C HIS A 87 0.39 6.91 -2.51
N PHE A 88 -0.74 6.56 -3.13
CA PHE A 88 -0.92 6.62 -4.59
C PHE A 88 -0.71 8.03 -5.16
N LEU A 89 -1.35 9.04 -4.56
CA LEU A 89 -1.11 10.43 -4.95
C LEU A 89 0.36 10.83 -4.69
N GLY A 90 0.94 10.38 -3.58
CA GLY A 90 2.34 10.62 -3.22
C GLY A 90 3.32 10.08 -4.26
N LEU A 91 3.07 8.88 -4.81
CA LEU A 91 3.87 8.30 -5.89
C LEU A 91 3.93 9.23 -7.10
N GLY A 92 2.77 9.75 -7.54
CA GLY A 92 2.71 10.65 -8.68
C GLY A 92 3.38 11.99 -8.41
N LEU A 93 3.20 12.55 -7.21
CA LEU A 93 3.88 13.80 -6.82
C LEU A 93 5.39 13.63 -6.78
N ASN A 94 5.90 12.46 -6.39
CA ASN A 94 7.34 12.19 -6.38
C ASN A 94 7.96 12.26 -7.79
N GLN A 95 7.19 11.96 -8.85
CA GLN A 95 7.69 12.10 -10.23
C GLN A 95 7.98 13.56 -10.62
N LEU A 96 7.46 14.53 -9.85
CA LEU A 96 7.68 15.96 -10.07
C LEU A 96 8.88 16.50 -9.26
N ASN A 97 9.43 15.72 -8.34
CA ASN A 97 10.43 16.10 -7.35
C ASN A 97 11.79 15.42 -7.59
N VAL A 98 12.75 15.67 -6.70
CA VAL A 98 14.06 14.98 -6.77
C VAL A 98 13.90 13.58 -6.21
N ASP A 99 14.16 12.57 -7.03
CA ASP A 99 14.25 11.19 -6.56
C ASP A 99 15.60 10.94 -5.87
N LEU A 100 15.54 10.65 -4.57
CA LEU A 100 16.69 10.37 -3.71
C LEU A 100 16.77 8.89 -3.30
N THR A 101 15.87 8.06 -3.84
CA THR A 101 15.80 6.63 -3.53
C THR A 101 17.09 5.91 -3.95
N GLY A 102 17.58 5.02 -3.10
CA GLY A 102 18.77 4.21 -3.37
C GLY A 102 20.09 5.00 -3.36
N THR A 103 20.10 6.23 -2.80
CA THR A 103 21.35 6.96 -2.58
C THR A 103 22.20 6.27 -1.53
N THR A 104 23.50 6.17 -1.78
CA THR A 104 24.46 5.46 -0.91
C THR A 104 25.31 6.41 -0.04
N SER A 105 25.12 7.72 -0.21
CA SER A 105 25.80 8.75 0.57
C SER A 105 25.04 10.08 0.54
N PHE A 106 25.32 10.96 1.51
CA PHE A 106 24.78 12.32 1.50
C PHE A 106 25.32 13.16 0.34
N ASP A 107 26.55 12.91 -0.10
CA ASP A 107 27.13 13.59 -1.27
C ASP A 107 26.35 13.24 -2.54
N GLU A 108 25.92 11.99 -2.71
CA GLU A 108 25.06 11.59 -3.82
C GLU A 108 23.70 12.30 -3.78
N VAL A 109 23.09 12.41 -2.60
CA VAL A 109 21.85 13.20 -2.39
C VAL A 109 22.04 14.62 -2.88
N VAL A 110 23.10 15.30 -2.45
CA VAL A 110 23.39 16.70 -2.83
C VAL A 110 23.64 16.83 -4.33
N ASN A 111 24.33 15.88 -4.93
CA ASN A 111 24.56 15.86 -6.39
C ASN A 111 23.25 15.77 -7.16
N ARG A 112 22.32 14.85 -6.78
CA ARG A 112 20.99 14.71 -7.41
C ARG A 112 20.16 16.00 -7.29
N VAL A 113 20.19 16.63 -6.11
CA VAL A 113 19.51 17.93 -5.87
C VAL A 113 20.08 19.02 -6.79
N THR A 114 21.41 19.09 -6.90
CA THR A 114 22.10 20.08 -7.72
C THR A 114 21.80 19.89 -9.21
N ASP A 115 21.85 18.65 -9.69
CA ASP A 115 21.53 18.31 -11.08
C ASP A 115 20.06 18.63 -11.42
N PHE A 116 19.14 18.34 -10.51
CA PHE A 116 17.74 18.68 -10.67
C PHE A 116 17.54 20.19 -10.76
N GLN A 117 18.14 20.97 -9.83
CA GLN A 117 18.01 22.41 -9.81
C GLN A 117 18.62 23.06 -11.08
N ASN A 118 19.75 22.55 -11.55
CA ASN A 118 20.36 23.03 -12.81
C ASN A 118 19.43 22.84 -14.03
N LYS A 119 18.64 21.76 -14.03
CA LYS A 119 17.71 21.43 -15.11
C LYS A 119 16.36 22.13 -14.99
N ARG A 120 15.84 22.33 -13.77
CA ARG A 120 14.46 22.74 -13.53
C ARG A 120 14.31 24.18 -13.02
N GLN A 121 15.35 24.73 -12.37
CA GLN A 121 15.37 26.10 -11.80
C GLN A 121 14.15 26.43 -10.93
N GLN A 122 13.87 25.55 -9.96
CA GLN A 122 12.72 25.67 -9.06
C GLN A 122 12.96 26.76 -8.00
N ALA A 123 11.89 27.48 -7.63
CA ALA A 123 11.91 28.45 -6.52
C ALA A 123 11.92 27.75 -5.15
N PHE A 124 11.43 26.50 -5.09
CA PHE A 124 11.42 25.62 -3.93
C PHE A 124 11.85 24.22 -4.40
N ILE A 125 12.83 23.63 -3.74
CA ILE A 125 13.34 22.30 -4.10
C ILE A 125 12.83 21.29 -3.10
N TYR A 126 12.05 20.33 -3.57
CA TYR A 126 11.64 19.19 -2.77
C TYR A 126 12.21 17.91 -3.36
N GLY A 127 12.72 17.05 -2.49
CA GLY A 127 13.18 15.72 -2.84
C GLY A 127 12.72 14.70 -1.82
N ARG A 128 12.66 13.43 -2.21
CA ARG A 128 12.27 12.34 -1.31
C ARG A 128 13.07 11.08 -1.60
N GLY A 129 13.29 10.27 -0.57
CA GLY A 129 13.78 8.91 -0.71
C GLY A 129 15.16 8.64 -0.10
N TRP A 130 15.80 9.62 0.58
CA TRP A 130 17.06 9.35 1.26
C TRP A 130 16.85 8.50 2.52
N ASP A 131 17.79 7.57 2.77
CA ASP A 131 17.88 6.81 4.03
C ASP A 131 19.34 6.71 4.48
N GLN A 132 19.68 7.33 5.61
CA GLN A 132 21.03 7.27 6.19
C GLN A 132 21.39 5.85 6.66
N ASN A 133 20.42 4.96 6.83
CA ASN A 133 20.70 3.58 7.23
C ASN A 133 21.36 2.77 6.09
N ASP A 134 21.20 3.22 4.83
CA ASP A 134 21.80 2.62 3.65
C ASP A 134 23.21 3.17 3.34
N TRP A 135 23.63 4.21 4.07
CA TRP A 135 24.92 4.85 3.86
C TRP A 135 26.01 4.24 4.75
N ASP A 136 27.28 4.46 4.39
CA ASP A 136 28.41 4.08 5.25
C ASP A 136 28.36 4.78 6.61
N ILE A 137 28.00 6.09 6.62
CA ILE A 137 27.78 6.89 7.83
C ILE A 137 26.29 6.87 8.16
N LYS A 138 25.91 6.01 9.11
CA LYS A 138 24.49 5.79 9.51
C LYS A 138 23.98 6.84 10.51
N GLU A 139 24.40 8.09 10.37
CA GLU A 139 23.95 9.21 11.18
C GLU A 139 23.09 10.16 10.32
N PHE A 140 22.17 10.87 10.97
CA PHE A 140 21.46 11.94 10.28
C PHE A 140 22.41 12.97 9.70
N PRO A 141 22.23 13.39 8.43
CA PRO A 141 23.00 14.45 7.82
C PRO A 141 22.70 15.80 8.49
N ASN A 142 23.50 16.81 8.18
CA ASN A 142 23.18 18.19 8.52
C ASN A 142 23.09 19.06 7.27
N ASN A 143 22.48 20.22 7.43
CA ASN A 143 22.15 21.09 6.31
C ASN A 143 23.29 22.02 5.83
N ALA A 144 24.49 21.92 6.36
CA ALA A 144 25.57 22.89 6.08
C ALA A 144 25.91 22.98 4.58
N LEU A 145 26.01 21.84 3.89
CA LEU A 145 26.31 21.80 2.46
C LEU A 145 25.15 22.37 1.62
N LEU A 146 23.90 22.04 1.97
CA LEU A 146 22.72 22.62 1.32
C LEU A 146 22.62 24.13 1.54
N ASN A 147 23.00 24.63 2.73
CA ASN A 147 23.05 26.07 3.03
C ASN A 147 24.06 26.80 2.13
N SER A 148 25.20 26.16 1.87
CA SER A 148 26.25 26.73 1.00
C SER A 148 25.84 26.78 -0.46
N LEU A 149 25.21 25.72 -0.97
CA LEU A 149 24.81 25.58 -2.37
C LEU A 149 23.52 26.33 -2.72
N PHE A 150 22.59 26.39 -1.76
CA PHE A 150 21.25 26.97 -1.94
C PHE A 150 20.93 28.00 -0.82
N PRO A 151 21.71 29.07 -0.69
CA PRO A 151 21.57 30.01 0.45
C PRO A 151 20.21 30.74 0.46
N ASN A 152 19.59 30.95 -0.71
CA ASN A 152 18.35 31.70 -0.86
C ASN A 152 17.18 30.83 -1.40
N THR A 153 17.43 29.59 -1.79
CA THR A 153 16.40 28.70 -2.31
C THR A 153 16.04 27.70 -1.22
N PRO A 154 14.80 27.68 -0.71
CA PRO A 154 14.37 26.67 0.24
C PRO A 154 14.49 25.26 -0.34
N VAL A 155 15.15 24.38 0.43
CA VAL A 155 15.32 22.96 0.09
C VAL A 155 14.78 22.13 1.23
N VAL A 156 13.90 21.19 0.91
CA VAL A 156 13.40 20.17 1.82
C VAL A 156 13.61 18.81 1.19
N LEU A 157 14.30 17.92 1.90
CA LEU A 157 14.57 16.56 1.47
C LEU A 157 13.92 15.61 2.47
N GLU A 158 12.85 14.94 2.05
CA GLU A 158 12.10 13.99 2.87
C GLU A 158 12.79 12.63 2.89
N ARG A 159 12.88 12.03 4.08
CA ARG A 159 13.36 10.67 4.25
C ARG A 159 12.40 9.68 3.60
N VAL A 160 12.91 8.53 3.20
CA VAL A 160 12.14 7.49 2.49
C VAL A 160 10.84 7.12 3.22
N ASP A 161 10.89 7.00 4.56
CA ASP A 161 9.75 6.62 5.40
C ASP A 161 8.70 7.75 5.61
N GLY A 162 8.98 8.98 5.15
CA GLY A 162 8.07 10.11 5.34
C GLY A 162 7.93 10.60 6.78
N HIS A 163 8.88 10.25 7.66
CA HIS A 163 8.87 10.59 9.08
C HIS A 163 10.04 11.48 9.51
N ALA A 164 10.83 11.97 8.56
CA ALA A 164 11.86 12.98 8.80
C ALA A 164 12.14 13.78 7.52
N ILE A 165 12.41 15.07 7.69
CA ILE A 165 12.93 15.92 6.61
C ILE A 165 14.29 16.52 6.99
N LEU A 166 15.13 16.77 5.97
CA LEU A 166 16.29 17.65 6.07
C LEU A 166 15.97 18.97 5.37
N ALA A 167 15.88 20.05 6.12
CA ALA A 167 15.61 21.40 5.65
C ALA A 167 16.88 22.26 5.67
N ASN A 168 17.19 22.97 4.59
CA ASN A 168 18.26 23.96 4.61
C ASN A 168 17.84 25.21 5.42
N GLN A 169 18.75 26.16 5.64
CA GLN A 169 18.47 27.33 6.45
C GLN A 169 17.33 28.17 5.85
N ALA A 170 17.31 28.36 4.53
CA ALA A 170 16.24 29.10 3.87
C ALA A 170 14.85 28.47 4.10
N ALA A 171 14.76 27.13 4.16
CA ALA A 171 13.52 26.43 4.50
C ALA A 171 13.17 26.54 5.99
N LEU A 172 14.17 26.44 6.90
CA LEU A 172 13.95 26.66 8.34
C LEU A 172 13.47 28.06 8.65
N ASP A 173 13.96 29.07 7.93
CA ASP A 173 13.58 30.49 8.09
C ASP A 173 12.10 30.71 7.73
N LEU A 174 11.55 29.98 6.75
CA LEU A 174 10.11 30.02 6.43
C LEU A 174 9.23 29.69 7.64
N GLY A 175 9.66 28.70 8.42
CA GLY A 175 8.95 28.23 9.60
C GLY A 175 9.39 28.92 10.91
N ASN A 176 10.33 29.87 10.86
CA ASN A 176 10.98 30.46 12.03
C ASN A 176 11.51 29.40 13.00
N VAL A 177 12.09 28.29 12.47
CA VAL A 177 12.58 27.17 13.26
C VAL A 177 13.89 27.51 13.94
N THR A 178 13.93 27.39 15.26
CA THR A 178 15.09 27.68 16.12
C THR A 178 15.38 26.51 17.05
N ALA A 179 16.48 26.58 17.81
CA ALA A 179 16.81 25.61 18.85
C ALA A 179 15.73 25.52 19.97
N ASN A 180 14.90 26.54 20.12
CA ASN A 180 13.84 26.58 21.12
C ASN A 180 12.48 26.13 20.58
N SER A 181 12.38 25.84 19.29
CA SER A 181 11.16 25.38 18.67
C SER A 181 10.77 24.01 19.23
N LYS A 182 9.53 23.88 19.70
CA LYS A 182 8.96 22.65 20.27
C LYS A 182 7.58 22.41 19.68
N ILE A 183 7.28 21.15 19.43
CA ILE A 183 5.96 20.70 19.00
C ILE A 183 5.72 19.29 19.56
N ASP A 184 4.54 19.10 20.13
CA ASP A 184 4.16 17.79 20.65
C ASP A 184 4.04 16.77 19.52
N GLY A 185 4.70 15.62 19.66
CA GLY A 185 4.74 14.58 18.64
C GLY A 185 5.75 14.83 17.53
N GLY A 186 6.74 15.71 17.75
CA GLY A 186 7.84 15.94 16.81
C GLY A 186 9.12 16.33 17.52
N GLU A 187 10.27 16.22 16.82
CA GLU A 187 11.60 16.57 17.33
C GLU A 187 12.34 17.47 16.32
N VAL A 188 12.91 18.60 16.81
CA VAL A 188 13.92 19.37 16.09
C VAL A 188 15.29 18.85 16.52
N VAL A 189 16.01 18.20 15.61
CA VAL A 189 17.30 17.58 15.93
C VAL A 189 18.37 18.67 16.08
N LEU A 190 19.02 18.72 17.26
CA LEU A 190 20.05 19.71 17.58
C LEU A 190 21.45 19.07 17.63
N LYS A 191 22.45 19.82 17.18
CA LYS A 191 23.87 19.52 17.39
C LYS A 191 24.56 20.77 17.95
N SER A 192 25.21 20.65 19.12
CA SER A 192 25.83 21.78 19.82
C SER A 192 24.88 22.98 20.01
N GLY A 193 23.62 22.72 20.33
CA GLY A 193 22.58 23.73 20.58
C GLY A 193 22.06 24.45 19.34
N LYS A 194 22.35 23.97 18.12
CA LYS A 194 21.84 24.53 16.85
C LYS A 194 21.04 23.48 16.08
N PRO A 195 19.96 23.85 15.38
CA PRO A 195 19.24 22.95 14.49
C PRO A 195 20.18 22.38 13.42
N THR A 196 20.14 21.07 13.22
CA THR A 196 20.88 20.38 12.15
C THR A 196 20.22 20.52 10.79
N GLY A 197 18.96 20.95 10.76
CA GLY A 197 18.06 20.89 9.61
C GLY A 197 17.13 19.70 9.64
N VAL A 198 17.43 18.66 10.44
CA VAL A 198 16.56 17.48 10.56
C VAL A 198 15.38 17.77 11.48
N LEU A 199 14.18 17.54 10.96
CA LEU A 199 12.90 17.65 11.67
C LEU A 199 12.21 16.30 11.59
N ILE A 200 11.73 15.78 12.72
CA ILE A 200 11.11 14.44 12.81
C ILE A 200 9.63 14.57 13.12
N ASP A 201 8.80 13.78 12.44
CA ASP A 201 7.35 13.66 12.62
C ASP A 201 6.66 15.03 12.57
N LYS A 202 5.85 15.41 13.57
CA LYS A 202 5.14 16.70 13.55
C LYS A 202 6.03 17.93 13.46
N ALA A 203 7.33 17.83 13.76
CA ALA A 203 8.24 18.96 13.59
C ALA A 203 8.40 19.37 12.12
N GLU A 204 8.17 18.48 11.16
CA GLU A 204 8.14 18.79 9.73
C GLU A 204 7.12 19.87 9.41
N SER A 205 5.97 19.89 10.11
CA SER A 205 4.92 20.87 9.90
C SER A 205 5.36 22.30 10.18
N LEU A 206 6.40 22.50 11.00
CA LEU A 206 6.97 23.83 11.22
C LEU A 206 7.46 24.49 9.92
N VAL A 207 7.92 23.69 8.96
CA VAL A 207 8.35 24.15 7.64
C VAL A 207 7.26 23.89 6.59
N MET A 208 6.70 22.68 6.55
CA MET A 208 5.81 22.25 5.48
C MET A 208 4.48 22.98 5.42
N GLN A 209 3.98 23.56 6.53
CA GLN A 209 2.81 24.43 6.50
C GLN A 209 3.00 25.72 5.67
N HIS A 210 4.23 26.15 5.45
CA HIS A 210 4.63 27.30 4.63
C HIS A 210 5.08 26.91 3.22
N TRP A 211 5.16 25.58 2.94
CA TRP A 211 5.56 25.06 1.64
C TRP A 211 4.43 25.24 0.61
N PRO A 212 4.75 25.54 -0.66
CA PRO A 212 3.74 25.66 -1.70
C PRO A 212 2.92 24.38 -1.84
N LYS A 213 1.60 24.49 -1.84
CA LYS A 213 0.72 23.36 -2.07
C LYS A 213 0.66 23.05 -3.57
N PRO A 214 0.61 21.76 -3.96
CA PRO A 214 0.41 21.39 -5.36
C PRO A 214 -0.86 22.02 -5.93
N THR A 215 -0.77 22.53 -7.15
CA THR A 215 -1.92 23.02 -7.90
C THR A 215 -2.83 21.87 -8.33
N LYS A 216 -4.10 22.17 -8.66
CA LYS A 216 -5.00 21.12 -9.21
C LYS A 216 -4.41 20.45 -10.45
N LYS A 217 -3.70 21.19 -11.31
CA LYS A 217 -3.07 20.66 -12.52
C LYS A 217 -1.96 19.64 -12.17
N GLU A 218 -1.15 19.93 -11.16
CA GLU A 218 -0.10 19.04 -10.68
C GLU A 218 -0.69 17.80 -10.01
N LEU A 219 -1.76 17.95 -9.21
CA LEU A 219 -2.46 16.80 -8.62
C LEU A 219 -3.05 15.87 -9.69
N VAL A 220 -3.67 16.42 -10.74
CA VAL A 220 -4.20 15.64 -11.87
C VAL A 220 -3.07 14.91 -12.59
N ALA A 221 -1.98 15.62 -12.93
CA ALA A 221 -0.83 15.00 -13.60
C ALA A 221 -0.21 13.88 -12.75
N ALA A 222 -0.06 14.10 -11.44
CA ALA A 222 0.45 13.11 -10.50
C ALA A 222 -0.43 11.85 -10.44
N LEU A 223 -1.76 12.00 -10.33
CA LEU A 223 -2.69 10.85 -10.30
C LEU A 223 -2.64 10.02 -11.58
N LEU A 224 -2.51 10.66 -12.74
CA LEU A 224 -2.43 9.95 -14.02
C LEU A 224 -1.09 9.21 -14.18
N GLU A 225 0.00 9.81 -13.76
CA GLU A 225 1.30 9.15 -13.79
C GLU A 225 1.36 7.97 -12.81
N ALA A 226 0.86 8.15 -11.59
CA ALA A 226 0.73 7.07 -10.62
C ALA A 226 -0.12 5.91 -11.16
N GLN A 227 -1.25 6.20 -11.84
CA GLN A 227 -2.06 5.19 -12.49
C GLN A 227 -1.25 4.39 -13.53
N ASN A 228 -0.52 5.07 -14.41
CA ASN A 228 0.29 4.40 -15.43
C ASN A 228 1.31 3.45 -14.80
N ILE A 229 2.00 3.92 -13.75
CA ILE A 229 2.97 3.09 -13.02
C ILE A 229 2.27 1.86 -12.40
N CYS A 230 1.17 2.06 -11.66
CA CYS A 230 0.44 0.98 -10.99
C CYS A 230 -0.10 -0.07 -11.98
N LEU A 231 -0.69 0.37 -13.09
CA LEU A 231 -1.23 -0.54 -14.12
C LEU A 231 -0.15 -1.39 -14.78
N ASN A 232 1.05 -0.86 -15.00
CA ASN A 232 2.19 -1.62 -15.52
C ASN A 232 2.63 -2.75 -14.57
N TYR A 233 2.35 -2.62 -13.28
CA TYR A 233 2.60 -3.65 -12.27
C TYR A 233 1.39 -4.54 -11.96
N GLY A 234 0.26 -4.37 -12.67
CA GLY A 234 -0.94 -5.19 -12.47
C GLY A 234 -1.77 -4.81 -11.25
N LEU A 235 -1.52 -3.63 -10.67
CA LEU A 235 -2.36 -3.09 -9.61
C LEU A 235 -3.66 -2.55 -10.21
N THR A 236 -4.79 -3.13 -9.82
CA THR A 236 -6.12 -2.71 -10.27
C THR A 236 -6.88 -1.92 -9.23
N THR A 237 -6.46 -2.06 -7.97
CA THR A 237 -6.97 -1.29 -6.82
C THR A 237 -5.80 -0.86 -5.94
N VAL A 238 -5.89 0.35 -5.39
CA VAL A 238 -4.94 0.93 -4.45
C VAL A 238 -5.67 1.51 -3.24
N ASP A 239 -5.15 1.23 -2.04
CA ASP A 239 -5.65 1.80 -0.80
C ASP A 239 -4.78 3.01 -0.44
N ASP A 240 -5.20 4.19 -0.86
CA ASP A 240 -4.42 5.42 -0.69
C ASP A 240 -4.59 6.00 0.72
N ALA A 241 -3.49 5.99 1.48
CA ALA A 241 -3.48 6.29 2.90
C ALA A 241 -3.22 7.78 3.20
N GLY A 242 -4.25 8.47 3.67
CA GLY A 242 -4.11 9.83 4.20
C GLY A 242 -4.57 10.95 3.26
N LEU A 243 -5.57 10.70 2.43
CA LEU A 243 -6.15 11.70 1.53
C LEU A 243 -7.00 12.75 2.25
N ASN A 244 -6.99 13.97 1.74
CA ASN A 244 -7.86 15.06 2.15
C ASN A 244 -9.09 15.19 1.23
N GLN A 245 -10.08 15.95 1.67
CA GLN A 245 -11.32 16.14 0.92
C GLN A 245 -11.11 16.58 -0.54
N ASN A 246 -10.27 17.61 -0.77
CA ASN A 246 -10.01 18.14 -2.13
C ASN A 246 -9.37 17.07 -3.06
N GLU A 247 -8.48 16.26 -2.54
CA GLU A 247 -7.80 15.19 -3.29
C GLU A 247 -8.79 14.10 -3.68
N ILE A 248 -9.65 13.69 -2.75
CA ILE A 248 -10.73 12.72 -3.01
C ILE A 248 -11.73 13.24 -4.04
N GLU A 249 -12.09 14.52 -3.98
CA GLU A 249 -13.00 15.15 -4.97
C GLU A 249 -12.37 15.20 -6.37
N ILE A 250 -11.05 15.40 -6.48
CA ILE A 250 -10.33 15.33 -7.75
C ILE A 250 -10.32 13.90 -8.28
N ILE A 251 -10.01 12.91 -7.44
CA ILE A 251 -10.05 11.47 -7.82
C ILE A 251 -11.44 11.11 -8.33
N ASP A 252 -12.50 11.41 -7.59
CA ASP A 252 -13.88 11.12 -7.98
C ASP A 252 -14.24 11.78 -9.33
N SER A 253 -13.89 13.05 -9.51
CA SER A 253 -14.14 13.79 -10.76
C SER A 253 -13.43 13.14 -11.96
N LEU A 254 -12.17 12.69 -11.80
CA LEU A 254 -11.41 12.03 -12.86
C LEU A 254 -11.97 10.64 -13.18
N GLN A 255 -12.42 9.90 -12.18
CA GLN A 255 -13.04 8.59 -12.36
C GLN A 255 -14.39 8.69 -13.06
N GLN A 256 -15.23 9.66 -12.69
CA GLN A 256 -16.51 9.91 -13.36
C GLN A 256 -16.33 10.35 -14.82
N ALA A 257 -15.23 11.04 -15.13
CA ALA A 257 -14.88 11.42 -16.49
C ALA A 257 -14.26 10.26 -17.31
N GLY A 258 -14.01 9.09 -16.71
CA GLY A 258 -13.34 7.96 -17.37
C GLY A 258 -11.85 8.21 -17.67
N ILE A 259 -11.22 9.15 -16.96
CA ILE A 259 -9.81 9.52 -17.12
C ILE A 259 -8.92 8.73 -16.15
N LEU A 260 -9.36 8.58 -14.91
CA LEU A 260 -8.72 7.74 -13.90
C LEU A 260 -9.51 6.44 -13.75
N ASN A 261 -8.92 5.31 -14.10
CA ASN A 261 -9.64 4.03 -14.20
C ASN A 261 -9.26 3.05 -13.08
N ILE A 262 -8.08 3.22 -12.46
CA ILE A 262 -7.69 2.44 -11.29
C ILE A 262 -8.69 2.64 -10.15
N ARG A 263 -9.01 1.56 -9.43
CA ARG A 263 -9.91 1.66 -8.29
C ARG A 263 -9.17 2.18 -7.06
N VAL A 264 -9.82 3.05 -6.30
CA VAL A 264 -9.22 3.68 -5.13
C VAL A 264 -10.07 3.41 -3.89
N TYR A 265 -9.48 2.77 -2.90
CA TYR A 265 -9.96 2.78 -1.53
C TYR A 265 -9.31 3.95 -0.80
N ALA A 266 -10.06 5.01 -0.57
CA ALA A 266 -9.54 6.23 0.03
C ALA A 266 -9.61 6.19 1.56
N MET A 267 -8.44 6.21 2.21
CA MET A 267 -8.34 6.41 3.66
C MET A 267 -8.23 7.90 3.93
N VAL A 268 -9.27 8.48 4.48
CA VAL A 268 -9.34 9.93 4.76
C VAL A 268 -8.40 10.27 5.91
N SER A 269 -7.57 11.29 5.79
CA SER A 269 -6.77 11.82 6.91
C SER A 269 -7.68 12.19 8.09
N ALA A 270 -7.44 11.62 9.27
CA ALA A 270 -8.28 11.80 10.47
C ALA A 270 -8.09 13.18 11.14
N THR A 271 -8.10 14.25 10.34
CA THR A 271 -8.13 15.63 10.84
C THR A 271 -9.52 15.97 11.38
N LYS A 272 -9.60 16.95 12.29
CA LYS A 272 -10.90 17.41 12.81
C LYS A 272 -11.86 17.82 11.67
N GLN A 273 -11.36 18.55 10.68
CA GLN A 273 -12.14 19.01 9.53
C GLN A 273 -12.69 17.84 8.72
N ASN A 274 -11.85 16.88 8.36
CA ASN A 274 -12.26 15.71 7.59
C ASN A 274 -13.22 14.81 8.37
N LEU A 275 -13.00 14.61 9.68
CA LEU A 275 -13.91 13.88 10.55
C LEU A 275 -15.28 14.54 10.59
N ASP A 276 -15.34 15.85 10.79
CA ASP A 276 -16.61 16.61 10.84
C ASP A 276 -17.35 16.50 9.50
N TYR A 277 -16.65 16.58 8.37
CA TYR A 277 -17.25 16.49 7.04
C TYR A 277 -17.74 15.08 6.72
N TYR A 278 -16.87 14.06 6.78
CA TYR A 278 -17.20 12.72 6.30
C TYR A 278 -18.11 11.95 7.24
N LEU A 279 -18.02 12.14 8.57
CA LEU A 279 -18.96 11.51 9.51
C LEU A 279 -20.39 12.02 9.30
N ASN A 280 -20.57 13.26 8.83
CA ASN A 280 -21.89 13.80 8.47
C ASN A 280 -22.33 13.37 7.06
N LYS A 281 -21.40 13.35 6.08
CA LYS A 281 -21.70 13.00 4.69
C LYS A 281 -22.03 11.53 4.51
N GLY A 282 -21.38 10.64 5.28
CA GLY A 282 -21.49 9.20 5.14
C GLY A 282 -20.51 8.62 4.10
N ILE A 283 -20.55 7.28 3.96
CA ILE A 283 -19.68 6.54 3.05
C ILE A 283 -20.00 6.91 1.60
N ILE A 284 -18.94 7.13 0.81
CA ILE A 284 -19.04 7.29 -0.65
C ILE A 284 -18.59 5.98 -1.27
N LYS A 285 -19.44 5.39 -2.10
CA LYS A 285 -19.13 4.14 -2.82
C LYS A 285 -19.61 4.24 -4.27
N THR A 286 -18.68 4.10 -5.20
CA THR A 286 -18.92 3.91 -6.64
C THR A 286 -18.25 2.62 -7.09
N ASN A 287 -18.27 2.31 -8.38
CA ASN A 287 -17.51 1.16 -8.90
C ASN A 287 -15.99 1.33 -8.72
N ASN A 288 -15.48 2.57 -8.75
CA ASN A 288 -14.04 2.86 -8.74
C ASN A 288 -13.55 3.57 -7.47
N LEU A 289 -14.44 4.13 -6.66
CA LEU A 289 -14.08 4.86 -5.44
C LEU A 289 -14.82 4.30 -4.23
N ASN A 290 -14.08 4.05 -3.15
CA ASN A 290 -14.64 3.67 -1.85
C ASN A 290 -14.02 4.55 -0.76
N VAL A 291 -14.78 5.51 -0.23
CA VAL A 291 -14.35 6.40 0.87
C VAL A 291 -15.04 5.90 2.14
N ARG A 292 -14.37 4.99 2.85
CA ARG A 292 -14.99 4.25 3.96
C ARG A 292 -14.14 4.19 5.22
N SER A 293 -12.94 4.74 5.20
CA SER A 293 -12.02 4.69 6.34
C SER A 293 -11.33 6.01 6.62
N PHE A 294 -10.81 6.11 7.85
CA PHE A 294 -9.94 7.19 8.28
C PHE A 294 -8.55 6.66 8.58
N LYS A 295 -7.50 7.27 8.00
CA LYS A 295 -6.09 7.07 8.37
C LYS A 295 -5.75 7.91 9.59
N PHE A 296 -5.19 7.25 10.61
CA PHE A 296 -4.68 7.88 11.83
C PHE A 296 -3.25 7.43 12.09
N TYR A 297 -2.44 8.27 12.70
CA TYR A 297 -1.04 7.97 13.05
C TYR A 297 -0.91 7.94 14.57
N ALA A 298 -0.52 6.77 15.14
CA ALA A 298 -0.27 6.66 16.57
C ALA A 298 1.15 7.13 16.92
N ASP A 299 2.14 6.65 16.15
CA ASP A 299 3.56 6.95 16.36
C ASP A 299 4.29 7.18 15.03
N GLY A 300 5.60 7.38 15.08
CA GLY A 300 6.47 7.53 13.93
C GLY A 300 7.11 6.20 13.48
N ALA A 301 8.14 6.28 12.60
CA ALA A 301 8.81 5.13 12.02
C ALA A 301 9.97 4.59 12.89
N LEU A 302 10.31 3.30 12.68
CA LEU A 302 11.39 2.64 13.41
C LEU A 302 12.76 3.15 12.96
N GLY A 303 12.94 3.38 11.66
CA GLY A 303 14.21 3.83 11.07
C GLY A 303 14.65 5.20 11.57
N SER A 304 13.74 6.15 11.71
CA SER A 304 13.97 7.47 12.27
C SER A 304 14.01 7.50 13.82
N ARG A 305 13.71 6.38 14.48
CA ARG A 305 13.50 6.24 15.93
C ARG A 305 12.30 7.03 16.46
N GLY A 306 11.32 7.30 15.60
CA GLY A 306 10.02 7.87 15.95
C GLY A 306 9.03 6.86 16.54
N ALA A 307 9.16 5.57 16.20
CA ALA A 307 8.27 4.52 16.69
C ALA A 307 8.27 4.43 18.22
N MET A 308 7.07 4.42 18.83
CA MET A 308 6.93 4.46 20.29
C MET A 308 7.08 3.08 20.91
N LEU A 309 8.16 2.86 21.66
CA LEU A 309 8.53 1.60 22.28
C LEU A 309 8.22 1.56 23.77
N ARG A 310 7.91 0.37 24.32
CA ARG A 310 7.76 0.14 25.77
C ARG A 310 9.08 0.23 26.54
N LYS A 311 10.20 -0.03 25.88
CA LYS A 311 11.56 0.09 26.43
C LYS A 311 12.39 0.92 25.48
N PRO A 312 13.41 1.64 25.98
CA PRO A 312 14.28 2.47 25.14
C PRO A 312 14.84 1.70 23.94
N TYR A 313 15.10 2.43 22.87
CA TYR A 313 15.87 1.94 21.74
C TYR A 313 17.20 1.38 22.24
N THR A 314 17.62 0.24 21.71
CA THR A 314 18.86 -0.41 22.14
C THR A 314 20.09 0.42 21.75
N ASP A 315 20.03 1.06 20.60
CA ASP A 315 21.09 1.91 20.05
C ASP A 315 20.95 3.40 20.43
N LYS A 316 19.90 3.78 21.18
CA LYS A 316 19.71 5.14 21.72
C LYS A 316 19.15 5.05 23.16
N PRO A 317 20.01 4.77 24.16
CA PRO A 317 19.57 4.60 25.55
C PRO A 317 18.77 5.80 26.07
N GLY A 318 17.68 5.53 26.77
CA GLY A 318 16.77 6.54 27.31
C GLY A 318 15.73 7.09 26.32
N HIS A 319 15.87 6.83 25.02
CA HIS A 319 14.91 7.26 24.00
C HIS A 319 13.85 6.18 23.74
N LEU A 320 12.58 6.56 23.81
CA LEU A 320 11.43 5.64 23.65
C LEU A 320 10.68 5.82 22.32
N GLY A 321 11.06 6.80 21.51
CA GLY A 321 10.27 7.25 20.38
C GLY A 321 9.22 8.29 20.78
N LEU A 322 8.27 8.57 19.88
CA LEU A 322 7.28 9.63 20.01
C LEU A 322 5.89 9.13 19.66
N LEU A 323 4.88 9.60 20.39
CA LEU A 323 3.50 9.51 19.94
C LEU A 323 3.21 10.70 19.02
N VAL A 324 2.90 10.44 17.76
CA VAL A 324 2.46 11.47 16.80
C VAL A 324 1.15 12.09 17.25
N ASN A 325 0.25 11.30 17.81
CA ASN A 325 -0.96 11.76 18.45
C ASN A 325 -1.08 11.22 19.88
N SER A 326 -1.57 12.05 20.80
CA SER A 326 -1.76 11.63 22.18
C SER A 326 -2.74 10.45 22.30
N ILE A 327 -2.59 9.66 23.34
CA ILE A 327 -3.51 8.54 23.64
C ILE A 327 -4.95 9.03 23.81
N ASP A 328 -5.16 10.23 24.32
CA ASP A 328 -6.53 10.78 24.50
C ASP A 328 -7.12 11.19 23.16
N ASN A 329 -6.33 11.76 22.25
CA ASN A 329 -6.77 12.03 20.87
C ASN A 329 -7.09 10.72 20.12
N LEU A 330 -6.28 9.67 20.27
CA LEU A 330 -6.57 8.33 19.74
C LEU A 330 -7.93 7.81 20.23
N LYS A 331 -8.19 7.87 21.56
CA LYS A 331 -9.43 7.40 22.16
C LYS A 331 -10.64 8.20 21.69
N GLU A 332 -10.53 9.54 21.63
CA GLU A 332 -11.60 10.42 21.17
C GLU A 332 -11.93 10.18 19.71
N THR A 333 -10.93 10.15 18.85
CA THR A 333 -11.08 9.88 17.42
C THR A 333 -11.70 8.50 17.17
N ALA A 334 -11.17 7.47 17.83
CA ALA A 334 -11.70 6.12 17.73
C ALA A 334 -13.17 6.05 18.21
N LYS A 335 -13.53 6.71 19.30
CA LYS A 335 -14.91 6.77 19.77
C LYS A 335 -15.85 7.44 18.76
N ARG A 336 -15.43 8.55 18.14
CA ARG A 336 -16.21 9.23 17.10
C ARG A 336 -16.45 8.31 15.90
N ILE A 337 -15.39 7.67 15.39
CA ILE A 337 -15.47 6.78 14.23
C ILE A 337 -16.28 5.51 14.58
N ALA A 338 -16.16 4.95 15.78
CA ALA A 338 -16.91 3.77 16.23
C ALA A 338 -18.43 4.00 16.28
N ASN A 339 -18.88 5.23 16.37
CA ASN A 339 -20.30 5.61 16.34
C ASN A 339 -20.83 5.85 14.90
N SER A 340 -20.03 5.59 13.90
CA SER A 340 -20.37 5.67 12.47
C SER A 340 -20.20 4.32 11.79
N ALA A 341 -20.41 4.24 10.49
CA ALA A 341 -20.13 3.06 9.67
C ALA A 341 -18.67 3.02 9.16
N TYR A 342 -17.88 4.05 9.44
CA TYR A 342 -16.50 4.15 8.97
C TYR A 342 -15.56 3.18 9.69
N GLN A 343 -14.55 2.73 8.97
CA GLN A 343 -13.39 1.99 9.48
C GLN A 343 -12.34 2.99 9.99
N MET A 344 -11.52 2.59 10.96
CA MET A 344 -10.33 3.32 11.37
C MET A 344 -9.10 2.48 11.08
N ASN A 345 -8.16 3.04 10.34
CA ASN A 345 -6.91 2.44 9.91
C ASN A 345 -5.77 3.21 10.58
N THR A 346 -5.15 2.59 11.59
CA THR A 346 -4.15 3.30 12.39
C THR A 346 -2.76 2.76 12.14
N HIS A 347 -1.87 3.65 11.71
CA HIS A 347 -0.43 3.43 11.69
C HIS A 347 0.06 3.19 13.12
N ALA A 348 0.66 2.03 13.37
CA ALA A 348 1.31 1.68 14.62
C ALA A 348 2.53 0.77 14.37
N ILE A 349 3.71 1.30 14.63
CA ILE A 349 4.98 0.61 14.40
C ILE A 349 5.56 0.07 15.70
N GLY A 350 5.71 0.90 16.72
CA GLY A 350 6.28 0.50 18.00
C GLY A 350 5.34 -0.37 18.85
N ASP A 351 5.93 -1.22 19.69
CA ASP A 351 5.17 -2.14 20.56
C ASP A 351 4.30 -1.43 21.60
N SER A 352 4.65 -0.21 21.99
CA SER A 352 3.81 0.63 22.84
C SER A 352 2.61 1.19 22.09
N ALA A 353 2.82 1.67 20.86
CA ALA A 353 1.75 2.20 20.01
C ALA A 353 0.76 1.10 19.61
N ASN A 354 1.26 -0.07 19.16
CA ASN A 354 0.42 -1.23 18.85
C ASN A 354 -0.47 -1.62 20.04
N HIS A 355 0.10 -1.71 21.25
CA HIS A 355 -0.65 -2.00 22.45
C HIS A 355 -1.76 -0.98 22.73
N ALA A 356 -1.45 0.31 22.61
CA ALA A 356 -2.40 1.39 22.85
C ALA A 356 -3.56 1.37 21.85
N VAL A 357 -3.26 1.18 20.56
CA VAL A 357 -4.25 1.11 19.48
C VAL A 357 -5.16 -0.10 19.68
N LEU A 358 -4.61 -1.30 19.84
CA LEU A 358 -5.36 -2.54 20.01
C LEU A 358 -6.30 -2.49 21.21
N ASN A 359 -5.84 -2.00 22.37
CA ASN A 359 -6.69 -1.85 23.55
C ASN A 359 -7.77 -0.78 23.37
N THR A 360 -7.47 0.31 22.67
CA THR A 360 -8.45 1.34 22.36
C THR A 360 -9.54 0.76 21.45
N TYR A 361 -9.14 0.07 20.38
CA TYR A 361 -10.06 -0.58 19.43
C TYR A 361 -10.96 -1.61 20.11
N LYS A 362 -10.37 -2.52 20.89
CA LYS A 362 -11.12 -3.52 21.66
C LYS A 362 -12.19 -2.87 22.54
N LYS A 363 -11.88 -1.74 23.19
CA LYS A 363 -12.81 -1.05 24.07
C LYS A 363 -13.94 -0.36 23.30
N VAL A 364 -13.63 0.37 22.22
CA VAL A 364 -14.66 1.16 21.49
C VAL A 364 -15.51 0.32 20.55
N LEU A 365 -15.01 -0.87 20.14
CA LEU A 365 -15.70 -1.81 19.26
C LEU A 365 -16.50 -2.88 20.03
N GLN A 366 -16.47 -2.87 21.36
CA GLN A 366 -17.24 -3.84 22.16
C GLN A 366 -18.71 -3.84 21.73
N GLY A 367 -19.23 -5.02 21.36
CA GLY A 367 -20.61 -5.17 20.86
C GLY A 367 -20.84 -4.65 19.43
N LYS A 368 -19.80 -4.32 18.68
CA LYS A 368 -19.86 -3.84 17.29
C LYS A 368 -19.09 -4.80 16.37
N PRO A 369 -19.64 -5.94 15.98
CA PRO A 369 -18.93 -6.93 15.16
C PRO A 369 -18.66 -6.42 13.73
N ASN A 370 -17.76 -7.10 13.05
CA ASN A 370 -17.46 -6.90 11.62
C ASN A 370 -17.07 -5.47 11.22
N ARG A 371 -16.41 -4.74 12.12
CA ARG A 371 -15.95 -3.38 11.83
C ARG A 371 -14.68 -3.36 10.97
N ARG A 372 -13.93 -4.46 10.96
CA ARG A 372 -12.69 -4.65 10.16
C ARG A 372 -11.70 -3.50 10.31
N TRP A 373 -11.66 -2.88 11.49
CA TRP A 373 -10.68 -1.82 11.75
C TRP A 373 -9.27 -2.39 11.63
N ARG A 374 -8.35 -1.57 11.13
CA ARG A 374 -7.02 -2.03 10.75
C ARG A 374 -5.96 -1.43 11.66
N VAL A 375 -4.93 -2.23 11.93
CA VAL A 375 -3.62 -1.72 12.34
C VAL A 375 -2.72 -1.81 11.13
N GLU A 376 -2.30 -0.65 10.66
CA GLU A 376 -1.34 -0.50 9.56
C GLU A 376 0.06 -0.72 10.11
N HIS A 377 0.87 -1.44 9.36
CA HIS A 377 2.22 -1.91 9.67
C HIS A 377 2.25 -3.01 10.73
N ALA A 378 1.69 -2.84 11.92
CA ALA A 378 1.78 -3.81 13.01
C ALA A 378 3.21 -4.37 13.13
N GLN A 379 4.22 -3.44 13.06
CA GLN A 379 5.59 -3.80 12.70
C GLN A 379 6.33 -4.44 13.87
N ILE A 380 6.27 -3.85 15.07
CA ILE A 380 6.81 -4.44 16.31
C ILE A 380 5.64 -4.70 17.24
N VAL A 381 5.31 -5.96 17.50
CA VAL A 381 4.21 -6.38 18.36
C VAL A 381 4.77 -7.22 19.50
N SER A 382 4.41 -6.86 20.75
CA SER A 382 4.77 -7.71 21.88
C SER A 382 4.02 -9.05 21.80
N PRO A 383 4.67 -10.20 22.09
CA PRO A 383 4.05 -11.53 21.93
C PRO A 383 2.70 -11.68 22.65
N GLU A 384 2.53 -11.06 23.80
CA GLU A 384 1.29 -11.08 24.57
C GLU A 384 0.14 -10.32 23.91
N ASP A 385 0.41 -9.45 22.94
CA ASP A 385 -0.58 -8.60 22.25
C ASP A 385 -1.12 -9.21 20.96
N PHE A 386 -0.51 -10.26 20.38
CA PHE A 386 -1.03 -10.92 19.17
C PHE A 386 -2.49 -11.35 19.33
N LYS A 387 -2.89 -11.83 20.51
CA LYS A 387 -4.28 -12.20 20.82
C LYS A 387 -5.28 -11.05 20.70
N LEU A 388 -4.84 -9.80 20.72
CA LEU A 388 -5.69 -8.63 20.58
C LEU A 388 -6.08 -8.36 19.11
N PHE A 389 -5.42 -9.02 18.15
CA PHE A 389 -5.78 -8.95 16.73
C PHE A 389 -6.99 -9.81 16.36
N GLN A 390 -7.57 -10.58 17.28
CA GLN A 390 -8.68 -11.51 16.96
C GLN A 390 -9.82 -10.86 16.15
N ASP A 391 -10.13 -9.58 16.39
CA ASP A 391 -11.20 -8.82 15.71
C ASP A 391 -10.67 -7.61 14.92
N ILE A 392 -9.34 -7.48 14.77
CA ILE A 392 -8.68 -6.32 14.18
C ILE A 392 -7.77 -6.79 13.04
N VAL A 393 -8.00 -6.28 11.84
CA VAL A 393 -7.29 -6.68 10.63
C VAL A 393 -5.84 -6.18 10.67
N PRO A 394 -4.84 -7.05 10.58
CA PRO A 394 -3.47 -6.62 10.33
C PRO A 394 -3.28 -6.29 8.85
N SER A 395 -2.77 -5.10 8.58
CA SER A 395 -2.37 -4.62 7.25
C SER A 395 -0.87 -4.42 7.25
N ILE A 396 -0.16 -5.23 6.47
CA ILE A 396 1.28 -5.41 6.60
C ILE A 396 2.01 -5.18 5.27
N GLN A 397 3.28 -4.82 5.36
CA GLN A 397 4.15 -4.54 4.22
C GLN A 397 5.36 -5.49 4.26
N PRO A 398 5.32 -6.60 3.50
CA PRO A 398 6.37 -7.61 3.54
C PRO A 398 7.77 -7.09 3.20
N THR A 399 7.88 -6.12 2.31
CA THR A 399 9.16 -5.50 1.92
C THR A 399 9.85 -4.81 3.09
N HIS A 400 9.12 -4.21 4.04
CA HIS A 400 9.72 -3.62 5.24
C HIS A 400 10.57 -4.62 6.04
N ALA A 401 10.18 -5.90 6.08
CA ALA A 401 10.99 -6.90 6.77
C ALA A 401 12.37 -7.09 6.12
N THR A 402 12.45 -6.99 4.80
CA THR A 402 13.67 -7.26 4.03
C THR A 402 14.49 -6.01 3.76
N SER A 403 13.90 -4.83 3.82
CA SER A 403 14.62 -3.55 3.81
C SER A 403 15.17 -3.18 5.19
N ASP A 404 14.42 -3.47 6.25
CA ASP A 404 14.78 -3.09 7.63
C ASP A 404 15.70 -4.10 8.35
N MET A 405 15.77 -5.37 7.91
CA MET A 405 16.50 -6.45 8.58
C MET A 405 17.97 -6.13 8.88
N TYR A 406 18.56 -5.21 8.14
CA TYR A 406 19.96 -4.79 8.27
C TYR A 406 20.25 -3.96 9.54
N TRP A 407 19.19 -3.34 10.10
CA TRP A 407 19.34 -2.43 11.23
C TRP A 407 18.25 -2.56 12.30
N ALA A 408 17.14 -3.23 12.01
CA ALA A 408 16.00 -3.30 12.92
C ALA A 408 16.34 -3.95 14.27
N GLU A 409 17.20 -4.98 14.27
CA GLU A 409 17.65 -5.61 15.51
C GLU A 409 18.48 -4.66 16.37
N ASP A 410 19.29 -3.79 15.76
CA ASP A 410 20.05 -2.76 16.49
C ASP A 410 19.11 -1.79 17.22
N ARG A 411 17.96 -1.47 16.61
CA ARG A 411 16.94 -0.58 17.20
C ARG A 411 16.25 -1.20 18.41
N VAL A 412 15.81 -2.44 18.29
CA VAL A 412 14.92 -3.07 19.30
C VAL A 412 15.60 -4.17 20.12
N GLY A 413 16.73 -4.66 19.69
CA GLY A 413 17.47 -5.76 20.32
C GLY A 413 16.89 -7.14 20.04
N PRO A 414 17.68 -8.23 20.33
CA PRO A 414 17.40 -9.60 19.88
C PRO A 414 16.15 -10.25 20.47
N LYS A 415 15.58 -9.67 21.52
CA LYS A 415 14.33 -10.17 22.13
C LYS A 415 13.11 -9.59 21.46
N ARG A 416 13.08 -8.26 21.24
CA ARG A 416 11.91 -7.57 20.69
C ARG A 416 11.75 -7.79 19.20
N ILE A 417 12.86 -7.97 18.47
CA ILE A 417 12.83 -8.25 17.04
C ILE A 417 12.05 -9.54 16.71
N LYS A 418 11.92 -10.48 17.64
CA LYS A 418 11.10 -11.69 17.46
C LYS A 418 9.61 -11.41 17.30
N GLY A 419 9.11 -10.31 17.84
CA GLY A 419 7.75 -9.82 17.61
C GLY A 419 7.69 -8.77 16.50
N GLY A 420 8.80 -8.50 15.83
CA GLY A 420 8.88 -7.60 14.69
C GLY A 420 8.68 -8.35 13.37
N TYR A 421 7.93 -7.75 12.45
CA TYR A 421 7.64 -8.35 11.13
C TYR A 421 7.07 -9.76 11.21
N ALA A 422 6.29 -10.03 12.27
CA ALA A 422 5.78 -11.35 12.63
C ALA A 422 4.49 -11.69 11.86
N TYR A 423 4.57 -11.70 10.55
CA TYR A 423 3.40 -11.75 9.66
C TYR A 423 2.60 -13.05 9.76
N LYS A 424 3.29 -14.18 9.99
CA LYS A 424 2.61 -15.46 10.20
C LYS A 424 1.86 -15.50 11.53
N ASP A 425 2.41 -14.89 12.58
CA ASP A 425 1.74 -14.79 13.87
C ASP A 425 0.49 -13.89 13.77
N LEU A 426 0.57 -12.77 13.02
CA LEU A 426 -0.58 -11.92 12.73
C LEU A 426 -1.65 -12.66 11.92
N LEU A 427 -1.26 -13.42 10.90
CA LEU A 427 -2.16 -14.26 10.13
C LEU A 427 -2.86 -15.30 11.02
N ASN A 428 -2.11 -15.96 11.89
CA ASN A 428 -2.66 -16.94 12.83
C ASN A 428 -3.62 -16.31 13.84
N ALA A 429 -3.38 -15.07 14.25
CA ALA A 429 -4.21 -14.37 15.22
C ALA A 429 -5.57 -13.92 14.65
N TYR A 430 -5.61 -13.45 13.39
CA TYR A 430 -6.83 -12.94 12.74
C TYR A 430 -7.43 -13.89 11.70
N GLY A 431 -6.62 -14.74 11.08
CA GLY A 431 -7.03 -15.61 9.98
C GLY A 431 -6.90 -15.01 8.58
N LYS A 432 -6.58 -13.71 8.45
CA LYS A 432 -6.29 -13.00 7.21
C LYS A 432 -5.27 -11.89 7.48
N VAL A 433 -4.49 -11.53 6.45
CA VAL A 433 -3.63 -10.33 6.44
C VAL A 433 -3.83 -9.61 5.11
N ALA A 434 -3.97 -8.29 5.15
CA ALA A 434 -3.98 -7.47 3.94
C ALA A 434 -2.53 -7.04 3.65
N LEU A 435 -2.07 -7.23 2.40
CA LEU A 435 -0.72 -6.90 2.00
C LEU A 435 -0.71 -5.64 1.14
N GLY A 436 0.15 -4.71 1.49
CA GLY A 436 0.47 -3.52 0.71
C GLY A 436 1.98 -3.35 0.57
N THR A 437 2.39 -2.39 -0.21
CA THR A 437 3.80 -2.02 -0.40
C THR A 437 4.21 -0.87 0.48
N ASP A 438 3.29 0.04 0.79
CA ASP A 438 3.54 1.37 1.34
C ASP A 438 4.32 2.29 0.37
N PHE A 439 4.19 2.03 -0.96
CA PHE A 439 4.86 2.91 -1.93
C PHE A 439 4.43 4.38 -1.75
N PRO A 440 5.33 5.35 -1.88
CA PRO A 440 6.70 5.27 -2.34
C PRO A 440 7.75 5.12 -1.20
N VAL A 441 7.36 4.59 -0.03
CA VAL A 441 8.33 4.17 1.01
C VAL A 441 9.14 3.00 0.49
N GLU A 442 8.45 2.02 -0.09
CA GLU A 442 9.03 0.90 -0.80
C GLU A 442 8.77 1.01 -2.31
N GLU A 443 9.36 0.10 -3.09
CA GLU A 443 9.11 0.00 -4.51
C GLU A 443 7.66 -0.42 -4.82
N VAL A 444 7.12 0.06 -5.93
CA VAL A 444 5.72 -0.20 -6.34
C VAL A 444 5.47 -1.68 -6.69
N SER A 445 6.53 -2.43 -7.03
CA SER A 445 6.39 -3.78 -7.56
C SER A 445 5.71 -4.76 -6.58
N PRO A 446 4.49 -5.26 -6.85
CA PRO A 446 3.85 -6.28 -6.04
C PRO A 446 4.61 -7.61 -6.04
N PHE A 447 5.48 -7.84 -7.03
CA PHE A 447 6.34 -9.03 -7.08
C PHE A 447 7.45 -8.97 -6.02
N TYR A 448 7.93 -7.78 -5.66
CA TYR A 448 8.88 -7.61 -4.56
C TYR A 448 8.20 -7.90 -3.22
N THR A 449 6.99 -7.40 -3.03
CA THR A 449 6.15 -7.72 -1.87
C THR A 449 5.88 -9.21 -1.77
N PHE A 450 5.53 -9.86 -2.89
CA PHE A 450 5.30 -11.31 -2.94
C PHE A 450 6.57 -12.08 -2.57
N TYR A 451 7.71 -11.70 -3.16
CA TYR A 451 9.00 -12.32 -2.88
C TYR A 451 9.40 -12.15 -1.40
N ALA A 452 9.34 -10.95 -0.87
CA ALA A 452 9.65 -10.67 0.53
C ALA A 452 8.75 -11.45 1.50
N ALA A 453 7.47 -11.61 1.19
CA ALA A 453 6.54 -12.40 2.01
C ALA A 453 6.89 -13.88 2.03
N VAL A 454 7.31 -14.44 0.89
CA VAL A 454 7.58 -15.89 0.73
C VAL A 454 9.02 -16.26 1.09
N ALA A 455 9.98 -15.51 0.55
CA ALA A 455 11.41 -15.82 0.69
C ALA A 455 12.02 -15.22 1.97
N ARG A 456 11.48 -14.11 2.45
CA ARG A 456 12.07 -13.34 3.56
C ARG A 456 13.52 -12.92 3.27
N GLN A 457 13.79 -12.59 2.01
CA GLN A 457 15.09 -12.18 1.48
C GLN A 457 14.96 -10.87 0.72
N ASP A 458 16.06 -10.12 0.65
CA ASP A 458 16.15 -8.99 -0.28
C ASP A 458 16.31 -9.46 -1.74
N LEU A 459 16.32 -8.52 -2.67
CA LEU A 459 16.45 -8.82 -4.10
C LEU A 459 17.83 -9.40 -4.50
N LYS A 460 18.80 -9.42 -3.58
CA LYS A 460 20.11 -10.06 -3.76
C LYS A 460 20.13 -11.49 -3.21
N GLY A 461 19.02 -11.96 -2.65
CA GLY A 461 18.89 -13.28 -2.02
C GLY A 461 19.49 -13.34 -0.60
N TYR A 462 19.65 -12.19 0.06
CA TYR A 462 20.18 -12.12 1.42
C TYR A 462 19.05 -11.95 2.45
N PRO A 463 19.14 -12.56 3.64
CA PRO A 463 20.11 -13.59 4.02
C PRO A 463 19.77 -14.94 3.35
N GLU A 464 20.77 -15.77 3.05
CA GLU A 464 20.59 -17.02 2.28
C GLU A 464 19.47 -17.93 2.81
N LYS A 465 19.28 -17.95 4.12
CA LYS A 465 18.22 -18.74 4.79
C LYS A 465 16.92 -17.96 5.00
N GLY A 466 16.86 -16.70 4.59
CA GLY A 466 15.74 -15.79 4.89
C GLY A 466 15.77 -15.20 6.31
N PHE A 467 15.19 -14.00 6.46
CA PHE A 467 15.05 -13.30 7.74
C PHE A 467 13.77 -13.76 8.45
N GLN A 468 13.88 -14.38 9.66
CA GLN A 468 12.73 -14.85 10.44
C GLN A 468 11.76 -15.71 9.59
N THR A 469 12.24 -16.79 9.01
CA THR A 469 11.48 -17.63 8.06
C THR A 469 10.26 -18.30 8.68
N GLU A 470 10.20 -18.42 10.00
CA GLU A 470 9.00 -18.82 10.74
C GLU A 470 7.81 -17.89 10.50
N ASN A 471 8.09 -16.66 10.10
CA ASN A 471 7.10 -15.65 9.74
C ASN A 471 6.86 -15.49 8.23
N ALA A 472 7.43 -16.37 7.41
CA ALA A 472 7.15 -16.43 5.98
C ALA A 472 5.70 -16.83 5.71
N LEU A 473 5.11 -16.25 4.68
CA LEU A 473 3.80 -16.64 4.15
C LEU A 473 3.98 -17.63 3.01
N SER A 474 3.08 -18.58 2.85
CA SER A 474 3.03 -19.41 1.65
C SER A 474 2.62 -18.57 0.44
N ARG A 475 2.94 -19.00 -0.78
CA ARG A 475 2.51 -18.35 -2.02
C ARG A 475 0.99 -18.17 -2.07
N LYS A 476 0.22 -19.16 -1.60
CA LYS A 476 -1.23 -19.09 -1.54
C LYS A 476 -1.74 -18.01 -0.57
N GLU A 477 -1.14 -17.92 0.61
CA GLU A 477 -1.47 -16.88 1.59
C GLU A 477 -1.08 -15.49 1.07
N THR A 478 0.09 -15.38 0.43
CA THR A 478 0.56 -14.14 -0.16
C THR A 478 -0.37 -13.66 -1.28
N LEU A 479 -0.72 -14.54 -2.23
CA LEU A 479 -1.64 -14.18 -3.31
C LEU A 479 -3.02 -13.78 -2.76
N LYS A 480 -3.55 -14.49 -1.75
CA LYS A 480 -4.79 -14.09 -1.07
C LYS A 480 -4.66 -12.73 -0.39
N GLY A 481 -3.53 -12.45 0.25
CA GLY A 481 -3.25 -11.17 0.92
C GLY A 481 -3.23 -9.97 -0.02
N MET A 482 -2.79 -10.18 -1.25
CA MET A 482 -2.71 -9.16 -2.31
C MET A 482 -3.97 -9.10 -3.20
N THR A 483 -4.99 -9.87 -2.89
CA THR A 483 -6.22 -9.96 -3.69
C THR A 483 -7.46 -10.02 -2.79
N ILE A 484 -8.00 -11.22 -2.52
CA ILE A 484 -9.29 -11.37 -1.82
C ILE A 484 -9.25 -10.92 -0.34
N TRP A 485 -8.12 -11.07 0.38
CA TRP A 485 -8.04 -10.59 1.76
C TRP A 485 -7.86 -9.06 1.83
N ALA A 486 -7.18 -8.45 0.84
CA ALA A 486 -7.14 -7.00 0.68
C ALA A 486 -8.55 -6.47 0.36
N ALA A 487 -9.27 -7.09 -0.60
CA ALA A 487 -10.67 -6.74 -0.89
C ALA A 487 -11.56 -6.88 0.35
N TYR A 488 -11.38 -7.97 1.13
CA TYR A 488 -12.09 -8.16 2.40
C TYR A 488 -11.82 -7.00 3.37
N SER A 489 -10.57 -6.56 3.50
CA SER A 489 -10.23 -5.45 4.40
C SER A 489 -10.94 -4.13 4.02
N ASN A 490 -11.35 -4.00 2.75
CA ASN A 490 -12.03 -2.84 2.16
C ASN A 490 -13.55 -3.01 2.10
N PHE A 491 -14.11 -4.12 2.58
CA PHE A 491 -15.53 -4.49 2.41
C PHE A 491 -15.95 -4.65 0.95
N GLU A 492 -15.09 -5.19 0.11
CA GLU A 492 -15.27 -5.30 -1.35
C GLU A 492 -15.03 -6.74 -1.86
N GLU A 493 -14.94 -7.73 -0.97
CA GLU A 493 -14.70 -9.14 -1.33
C GLU A 493 -15.84 -9.75 -2.18
N ASP A 494 -17.03 -9.20 -2.11
CA ASP A 494 -18.17 -9.62 -2.94
C ASP A 494 -18.13 -9.00 -4.35
N GLU A 495 -17.27 -8.00 -4.57
CA GLU A 495 -17.19 -7.23 -5.80
C GLU A 495 -15.92 -7.54 -6.61
N LYS A 496 -14.79 -7.87 -5.95
CA LYS A 496 -13.45 -8.07 -6.54
C LYS A 496 -12.51 -8.91 -5.69
N GLY A 497 -11.29 -9.10 -6.14
CA GLY A 497 -10.22 -9.83 -5.42
C GLY A 497 -10.20 -11.32 -5.69
N SER A 498 -11.14 -11.86 -6.48
CA SER A 498 -11.13 -13.24 -6.99
C SER A 498 -11.83 -13.30 -8.35
N ILE A 499 -11.52 -14.34 -9.14
CA ILE A 499 -12.15 -14.58 -10.43
C ILE A 499 -13.37 -15.47 -10.17
N GLU A 500 -14.51 -14.82 -9.93
CA GLU A 500 -15.79 -15.48 -9.63
C GLU A 500 -16.93 -14.75 -10.33
N THR A 501 -17.96 -15.53 -10.71
CA THR A 501 -19.16 -14.99 -11.39
C THR A 501 -19.78 -13.85 -10.61
N GLY A 502 -20.07 -12.75 -11.30
CA GLY A 502 -20.69 -11.54 -10.76
C GLY A 502 -19.71 -10.48 -10.24
N LYS A 503 -18.45 -10.82 -10.01
CA LYS A 503 -17.41 -9.87 -9.60
C LYS A 503 -16.87 -9.09 -10.82
N PHE A 504 -16.28 -7.93 -10.56
CA PHE A 504 -15.60 -7.14 -11.59
C PHE A 504 -14.50 -7.96 -12.26
N ALA A 505 -14.43 -7.86 -13.58
CA ALA A 505 -13.41 -8.53 -14.38
C ALA A 505 -12.07 -7.77 -14.30
N ASP A 506 -11.53 -7.70 -13.07
CA ASP A 506 -10.22 -7.16 -12.75
C ASP A 506 -9.24 -8.35 -12.67
N PHE A 507 -8.37 -8.48 -13.67
CA PHE A 507 -7.43 -9.58 -13.76
C PHE A 507 -6.15 -9.17 -14.50
N ILE A 508 -5.08 -9.93 -14.29
CA ILE A 508 -3.79 -9.73 -14.95
C ILE A 508 -3.28 -11.02 -15.58
N ILE A 509 -2.59 -10.86 -16.70
CA ILE A 509 -1.88 -11.93 -17.40
C ILE A 509 -0.40 -11.80 -17.08
N LEU A 510 0.21 -12.86 -16.57
CA LEU A 510 1.62 -12.93 -16.21
C LEU A 510 2.41 -13.71 -17.27
N ASP A 511 3.68 -13.34 -17.47
CA ASP A 511 4.60 -14.06 -18.38
C ASP A 511 5.10 -15.39 -17.79
N LYS A 512 5.14 -15.50 -16.45
CA LYS A 512 5.53 -16.71 -15.70
C LYS A 512 4.49 -17.05 -14.64
N ASP A 513 4.48 -18.32 -14.20
CA ASP A 513 3.58 -18.77 -13.15
C ASP A 513 4.16 -18.45 -11.76
N ILE A 514 3.65 -17.41 -11.13
CA ILE A 514 4.05 -16.92 -9.80
C ILE A 514 3.89 -18.00 -8.71
N MET A 515 3.01 -18.98 -8.91
CA MET A 515 2.76 -20.04 -7.94
C MET A 515 3.76 -21.20 -8.02
N THR A 516 4.47 -21.35 -9.15
CA THR A 516 5.31 -22.53 -9.41
C THR A 516 6.76 -22.22 -9.81
N VAL A 517 7.09 -21.03 -10.32
CA VAL A 517 8.47 -20.64 -10.66
C VAL A 517 9.41 -20.78 -9.47
N ASP A 518 10.70 -20.89 -9.73
CA ASP A 518 11.70 -20.76 -8.67
C ASP A 518 11.46 -19.47 -7.89
N VAL A 519 11.68 -19.50 -6.57
CA VAL A 519 11.38 -18.37 -5.72
C VAL A 519 12.22 -17.13 -6.10
N SER A 520 13.45 -17.32 -6.55
CA SER A 520 14.36 -16.26 -7.00
C SER A 520 13.91 -15.58 -8.30
N GLU A 521 13.03 -16.21 -9.08
CA GLU A 521 12.49 -15.64 -10.31
C GLU A 521 11.25 -14.76 -10.09
N ILE A 522 10.65 -14.79 -8.91
CA ILE A 522 9.44 -14.02 -8.61
C ILE A 522 9.65 -12.52 -8.86
N PRO A 523 10.75 -11.87 -8.46
CA PRO A 523 10.98 -10.44 -8.73
C PRO A 523 11.06 -10.08 -10.20
N ASN A 524 11.37 -11.06 -11.07
CA ASN A 524 11.56 -10.88 -12.50
C ASN A 524 10.29 -11.16 -13.33
N ILE A 525 9.18 -11.54 -12.68
CA ILE A 525 7.88 -11.74 -13.34
C ILE A 525 7.38 -10.41 -13.90
N LYS A 526 6.82 -10.48 -15.10
CA LYS A 526 6.24 -9.30 -15.77
C LYS A 526 4.75 -9.46 -16.00
N VAL A 527 4.04 -8.38 -15.84
CA VAL A 527 2.65 -8.27 -16.29
C VAL A 527 2.64 -8.11 -17.81
N VAL A 528 1.98 -9.03 -18.49
CA VAL A 528 1.77 -8.98 -19.93
C VAL A 528 0.63 -8.02 -20.28
N GLN A 529 -0.42 -8.05 -19.46
CA GLN A 529 -1.61 -7.21 -19.65
C GLN A 529 -2.38 -7.08 -18.34
N THR A 530 -2.87 -5.88 -18.06
CA THR A 530 -3.76 -5.56 -16.94
C THR A 530 -5.15 -5.28 -17.45
N PHE A 531 -6.17 -5.78 -16.75
CA PHE A 531 -7.58 -5.54 -17.06
C PHE A 531 -8.32 -5.00 -15.84
N ILE A 532 -9.10 -3.94 -16.03
CA ILE A 532 -10.03 -3.41 -15.03
C ILE A 532 -11.42 -3.40 -15.65
N GLY A 533 -12.38 -4.12 -15.05
CA GLY A 533 -13.71 -4.24 -15.61
C GLY A 533 -13.72 -4.78 -17.04
N GLY A 534 -12.77 -5.66 -17.39
CA GLY A 534 -12.61 -6.20 -18.74
C GLY A 534 -11.95 -5.25 -19.75
N ILE A 535 -11.65 -4.01 -19.39
CA ILE A 535 -10.92 -3.07 -20.25
C ILE A 535 -9.40 -3.27 -20.04
N SER A 536 -8.66 -3.41 -21.13
CA SER A 536 -7.21 -3.62 -21.11
C SER A 536 -6.43 -2.30 -21.03
N TYR A 537 -5.33 -2.33 -20.28
CA TYR A 537 -4.41 -1.22 -20.08
C TYR A 537 -2.97 -1.66 -20.35
#